data_53922a9e311cde1c91f7b1046fe7b600
#
_entry.id   53922a9e311cde1c91f7b1046fe7b600
#
_cell.length_a   1.000
_cell.length_b   1.000
_cell.length_c   1.000
_cell.angle_alpha   90.00
_cell.angle_beta   90.00
_cell.angle_gamma   90.00
#
_symmetry.space_group_name_H-M   'P 1'
#
loop_
_entity.id
_entity.type
_entity.pdbx_description
1 polymer ?
#
loop_
_entity_poly.entity_id
_entity_poly.type
_entity_poly.pdbx_seq_one_letter_code
_entity_poly.pdbx_strand_id
1 'polypeptide(L)'
;MQTVLENPELSVEQRVQYIQQAYERTKDKTDILVPRSAADIEKIEEDGTLKYKWPKFLGFNPGYTAIGEGTALPAQMDRYGHAGGNNFCSIPEAGAYTFLQRALPYLENSAAYHAWSFNGDTYLAKIEAVRQQDWNGLNGLLASEGLAPVGEAECIRLTKAYENYLRTVREKIGADFSAPYGVTGTVASAFGSDGGADQWTMPLSAALMEKLGILY
;
A
#
# COMPACT_ATOMS: atom_id res chain seq x y z
N MET A 1 4.45 -16.59 15.49
CA MET A 1 3.95 -16.61 14.08
C MET A 1 5.09 -16.93 13.12
N GLN A 2 6.19 -16.21 13.16
CA GLN A 2 7.34 -16.40 12.26
C GLN A 2 7.90 -17.83 12.29
N THR A 3 8.13 -18.41 13.47
CA THR A 3 8.61 -19.80 13.64
C THR A 3 7.72 -20.85 12.96
N VAL A 4 6.41 -20.62 12.87
CA VAL A 4 5.48 -21.52 12.17
C VAL A 4 5.61 -21.36 10.65
N LEU A 5 5.77 -20.11 10.16
CA LEU A 5 5.93 -19.82 8.74
C LEU A 5 7.26 -20.35 8.19
N GLU A 6 8.32 -20.32 8.99
CA GLU A 6 9.65 -20.81 8.63
C GLU A 6 9.82 -22.34 8.72
N ASN A 7 8.88 -23.06 9.35
CA ASN A 7 9.01 -24.51 9.55
C ASN A 7 8.79 -25.30 8.23
N PRO A 8 9.83 -25.89 7.63
CA PRO A 8 9.72 -26.59 6.36
C PRO A 8 8.99 -27.94 6.46
N GLU A 9 8.80 -28.48 7.65
CA GLU A 9 8.09 -29.75 7.86
C GLU A 9 6.57 -29.61 7.80
N LEU A 10 6.06 -28.37 7.92
CA LEU A 10 4.64 -28.09 7.84
C LEU A 10 4.23 -27.73 6.41
N SER A 11 3.11 -28.25 5.93
CA SER A 11 2.50 -27.82 4.67
C SER A 11 2.02 -26.35 4.78
N VAL A 12 1.80 -25.71 3.63
CA VAL A 12 1.27 -24.32 3.60
C VAL A 12 -0.07 -24.24 4.34
N GLU A 13 -0.95 -25.23 4.14
CA GLU A 13 -2.25 -25.33 4.80
C GLU A 13 -2.12 -25.44 6.32
N GLN A 14 -1.20 -26.26 6.81
CA GLN A 14 -0.94 -26.41 8.24
C GLN A 14 -0.40 -25.12 8.85
N ARG A 15 0.53 -24.46 8.17
CA ARG A 15 1.08 -23.15 8.63
C ARG A 15 -0.02 -22.10 8.73
N VAL A 16 -0.85 -21.97 7.70
CA VAL A 16 -1.98 -21.03 7.70
C VAL A 16 -2.97 -21.36 8.84
N GLN A 17 -3.33 -22.62 9.01
CA GLN A 17 -4.25 -23.06 10.06
C GLN A 17 -3.73 -22.73 11.47
N TYR A 18 -2.46 -22.99 11.75
CA TYR A 18 -1.86 -22.65 13.06
C TYR A 18 -1.85 -21.14 13.32
N ILE A 19 -1.56 -20.33 12.30
CA ILE A 19 -1.56 -18.87 12.43
C ILE A 19 -2.99 -18.36 12.68
N GLN A 20 -3.96 -18.88 11.95
CA GLN A 20 -5.37 -18.51 12.15
C GLN A 20 -5.87 -18.87 13.56
N GLN A 21 -5.55 -20.06 14.05
CA GLN A 21 -5.88 -20.47 15.43
C GLN A 21 -5.23 -19.57 16.49
N ALA A 22 -3.99 -19.15 16.28
CA ALA A 22 -3.30 -18.23 17.18
C ALA A 22 -3.91 -16.82 17.12
N TYR A 23 -4.30 -16.38 15.92
CA TYR A 23 -4.89 -15.07 15.67
C TYR A 23 -6.21 -14.86 16.42
N GLU A 24 -7.09 -15.85 16.52
CA GLU A 24 -8.36 -15.71 17.24
C GLU A 24 -8.20 -15.23 18.70
N ARG A 25 -7.01 -15.41 19.28
CA ARG A 25 -6.68 -14.93 20.65
C ARG A 25 -6.18 -13.49 20.68
N THR A 26 -5.71 -12.96 19.55
CA THR A 26 -5.06 -11.63 19.42
C THR A 26 -5.81 -10.71 18.46
N LYS A 27 -6.92 -11.18 17.91
CA LYS A 27 -7.79 -10.43 17.02
C LYS A 27 -8.14 -9.07 17.61
N ASP A 28 -8.14 -8.04 16.79
CA ASP A 28 -8.41 -6.65 17.15
C ASP A 28 -7.49 -6.04 18.24
N LYS A 29 -6.42 -6.74 18.61
CA LYS A 29 -5.42 -6.26 19.59
C LYS A 29 -4.06 -5.96 18.98
N THR A 30 -3.79 -6.49 17.79
CA THR A 30 -2.54 -6.30 17.07
C THR A 30 -2.86 -6.07 15.60
N ASP A 31 -2.01 -5.33 14.89
CA ASP A 31 -2.10 -5.02 13.46
C ASP A 31 -1.64 -6.16 12.52
N ILE A 32 -1.54 -7.37 13.05
CA ILE A 32 -1.06 -8.54 12.32
C ILE A 32 -2.04 -8.90 11.19
N LEU A 33 -1.51 -9.02 9.98
CA LEU A 33 -2.24 -9.52 8.82
C LEU A 33 -2.10 -11.04 8.73
N VAL A 34 -3.21 -11.74 8.83
CA VAL A 34 -3.28 -13.22 8.82
C VAL A 34 -3.91 -13.68 7.51
N PRO A 35 -3.26 -14.61 6.76
CA PRO A 35 -3.81 -15.11 5.51
C PRO A 35 -5.19 -15.73 5.69
N ARG A 36 -6.11 -15.40 4.77
CA ARG A 36 -7.46 -15.95 4.76
C ARG A 36 -7.50 -17.40 4.31
N SER A 37 -6.68 -17.75 3.31
CA SER A 37 -6.61 -19.07 2.73
C SER A 37 -5.20 -19.43 2.29
N ALA A 38 -4.81 -20.68 2.49
CA ALA A 38 -3.58 -21.22 1.91
C ALA A 38 -3.60 -21.23 0.37
N ALA A 39 -4.78 -21.33 -0.23
CA ALA A 39 -4.96 -21.29 -1.68
C ALA A 39 -4.56 -19.94 -2.30
N ASP A 40 -4.60 -18.85 -1.51
CA ASP A 40 -4.24 -17.50 -1.92
C ASP A 40 -2.72 -17.25 -1.90
N ILE A 41 -1.95 -18.16 -1.28
CA ILE A 41 -0.49 -18.05 -1.16
C ILE A 41 0.18 -18.65 -2.39
N GLU A 42 1.04 -17.87 -3.03
CA GLU A 42 1.89 -18.32 -4.14
C GLU A 42 3.08 -19.12 -3.61
N LYS A 43 3.79 -18.57 -2.61
CA LYS A 43 4.91 -19.21 -1.92
C LYS A 43 5.16 -18.58 -0.55
N ILE A 44 5.87 -19.31 0.29
CA ILE A 44 6.47 -18.81 1.53
C ILE A 44 7.98 -18.76 1.31
N GLU A 45 8.58 -17.59 1.50
CA GLU A 45 10.03 -17.41 1.40
C GLU A 45 10.72 -18.06 2.61
N GLU A 46 12.04 -18.24 2.54
CA GLU A 46 12.84 -18.87 3.61
C GLU A 46 12.73 -18.10 4.95
N ASP A 47 12.56 -16.79 4.90
CA ASP A 47 12.37 -15.91 6.07
C ASP A 47 10.93 -15.87 6.58
N GLY A 48 10.04 -16.74 6.07
CA GLY A 48 8.62 -16.77 6.43
C GLY A 48 7.77 -15.71 5.75
N THR A 49 8.32 -14.89 4.85
CA THR A 49 7.54 -13.88 4.11
C THR A 49 6.54 -14.56 3.16
N LEU A 50 5.27 -14.18 3.30
CA LEU A 50 4.19 -14.69 2.45
C LEU A 50 4.11 -13.92 1.13
N LYS A 51 4.13 -14.63 0.02
CA LYS A 51 3.83 -14.10 -1.32
C LYS A 51 2.44 -14.57 -1.72
N TYR A 52 1.58 -13.63 -2.07
CA TYR A 52 0.20 -13.91 -2.46
C TYR A 52 0.04 -13.89 -3.98
N LYS A 53 -0.95 -14.63 -4.48
CA LYS A 53 -1.35 -14.66 -5.90
C LYS A 53 -2.10 -13.39 -6.29
N TRP A 54 -1.44 -12.24 -6.18
CA TRP A 54 -2.04 -10.96 -6.50
C TRP A 54 -2.53 -10.91 -7.95
N PRO A 55 -3.68 -10.30 -8.22
CA PRO A 55 -4.14 -10.04 -9.58
C PRO A 55 -3.10 -9.26 -10.39
N LYS A 56 -3.17 -9.37 -11.73
CA LYS A 56 -2.36 -8.56 -12.64
C LYS A 56 -2.63 -7.06 -12.44
N PHE A 57 -1.81 -6.23 -13.08
CA PHE A 57 -1.99 -4.76 -13.11
C PHE A 57 -2.09 -4.13 -11.71
N LEU A 58 -1.23 -4.52 -10.77
CA LEU A 58 -1.24 -4.05 -9.38
C LEU A 58 -2.56 -4.29 -8.64
N GLY A 59 -3.38 -5.24 -9.08
CA GLY A 59 -4.69 -5.52 -8.51
C GLY A 59 -5.84 -4.69 -9.09
N PHE A 60 -5.61 -3.94 -10.14
CA PHE A 60 -6.66 -3.16 -10.81
C PHE A 60 -7.45 -3.95 -11.84
N ASN A 61 -8.71 -3.59 -12.01
CA ASN A 61 -9.48 -3.89 -13.22
C ASN A 61 -8.89 -3.11 -14.41
N PRO A 62 -9.14 -3.54 -15.66
CA PRO A 62 -8.87 -2.71 -16.84
C PRO A 62 -9.54 -1.34 -16.70
N GLY A 63 -8.83 -0.27 -17.13
CA GLY A 63 -9.32 1.11 -17.01
C GLY A 63 -8.62 1.94 -15.92
N TYR A 64 -7.59 1.38 -15.27
CA TYR A 64 -6.70 2.15 -14.40
C TYR A 64 -6.00 3.28 -15.18
N THR A 65 -5.68 4.37 -14.47
CA THR A 65 -5.06 5.57 -15.04
C THR A 65 -3.87 6.03 -14.20
N ALA A 66 -2.93 6.71 -14.85
CA ALA A 66 -1.85 7.41 -14.14
C ALA A 66 -2.41 8.66 -13.45
N ILE A 67 -1.92 8.92 -12.24
CA ILE A 67 -2.17 10.17 -11.51
C ILE A 67 -1.32 11.28 -12.15
N GLY A 68 -1.90 12.46 -12.34
CA GLY A 68 -1.22 13.62 -12.89
C GLY A 68 -2.00 14.89 -12.67
N GLU A 69 -1.59 15.96 -13.34
CA GLU A 69 -2.31 17.23 -13.34
C GLU A 69 -3.76 17.03 -13.81
N GLY A 70 -4.71 17.59 -13.09
CA GLY A 70 -6.14 17.43 -13.35
C GLY A 70 -6.78 16.14 -12.81
N THR A 71 -6.01 15.21 -12.22
CA THR A 71 -6.60 14.10 -11.48
C THR A 71 -7.30 14.63 -10.23
N ALA A 72 -8.59 14.30 -10.06
CA ALA A 72 -9.31 14.61 -8.82
C ALA A 72 -8.76 13.75 -7.68
N LEU A 73 -7.93 14.34 -6.83
CA LEU A 73 -7.34 13.67 -5.69
C LEU A 73 -8.34 13.56 -4.53
N PRO A 74 -8.39 12.46 -3.78
CA PRO A 74 -9.31 12.29 -2.67
C PRO A 74 -8.92 13.18 -1.48
N ALA A 75 -9.88 13.60 -0.68
CA ALA A 75 -9.63 14.34 0.56
C ALA A 75 -9.14 13.42 1.70
N GLN A 76 -9.51 12.15 1.67
CA GLN A 76 -9.17 11.16 2.67
C GLN A 76 -8.81 9.82 2.00
N MET A 77 -7.87 9.13 2.62
CA MET A 77 -7.44 7.79 2.21
C MET A 77 -7.37 6.86 3.40
N ASP A 78 -7.55 5.57 3.13
CA ASP A 78 -7.38 4.55 4.14
C ASP A 78 -6.65 3.31 3.59
N ARG A 79 -6.28 2.41 4.50
CA ARG A 79 -5.74 1.11 4.17
C ARG A 79 -5.85 0.12 5.32
N TYR A 80 -5.75 -1.16 5.00
CA TYR A 80 -5.41 -2.21 5.95
C TYR A 80 -3.92 -2.56 5.84
N GLY A 81 -3.27 -2.79 6.99
CA GLY A 81 -1.87 -3.20 7.08
C GLY A 81 -0.93 -2.08 7.56
N HIS A 82 0.33 -2.44 7.77
CA HIS A 82 1.34 -1.57 8.36
C HIS A 82 1.71 -0.38 7.46
N ALA A 83 2.31 0.65 8.05
CA ALA A 83 2.65 1.92 7.40
C ALA A 83 3.71 1.82 6.27
N GLY A 84 4.33 0.65 6.08
CA GLY A 84 5.28 0.38 4.98
C GLY A 84 4.62 0.16 3.61
N GLY A 85 3.29 0.00 3.55
CA GLY A 85 2.58 -0.19 2.29
C GLY A 85 2.23 1.11 1.57
N ASN A 86 1.98 1.03 0.28
CA ASN A 86 1.71 2.16 -0.61
C ASN A 86 0.42 2.04 -1.43
N ASN A 87 -0.43 1.04 -1.13
CA ASN A 87 -1.76 0.91 -1.70
C ASN A 87 -2.79 1.43 -0.71
N PHE A 88 -3.66 2.31 -1.16
CA PHE A 88 -4.71 2.96 -0.37
C PHE A 88 -6.03 2.83 -1.10
N CYS A 89 -7.13 3.02 -0.38
CA CYS A 89 -8.42 3.34 -0.98
C CYS A 89 -8.80 4.78 -0.64
N SER A 90 -9.50 5.45 -1.55
CA SER A 90 -10.17 6.71 -1.22
C SER A 90 -11.29 6.44 -0.22
N ILE A 91 -11.63 7.44 0.60
CA ILE A 91 -12.84 7.41 1.44
C ILE A 91 -13.87 8.34 0.79
N PRO A 92 -14.88 7.80 0.08
CA PRO A 92 -15.97 8.59 -0.47
C PRO A 92 -16.82 9.25 0.63
N GLU A 93 -17.63 10.25 0.28
CA GLU A 93 -18.60 10.86 1.20
C GLU A 93 -19.59 9.85 1.80
N ALA A 94 -19.90 8.78 1.06
CA ALA A 94 -20.76 7.69 1.53
C ALA A 94 -20.11 6.80 2.59
N GLY A 95 -18.82 6.99 2.88
CA GLY A 95 -18.04 6.22 3.84
C GLY A 95 -17.00 5.30 3.20
N ALA A 96 -16.18 4.69 4.03
CA ALA A 96 -15.11 3.80 3.61
C ALA A 96 -15.63 2.54 2.90
N TYR A 97 -14.87 2.05 1.93
CA TYR A 97 -15.15 0.76 1.30
C TYR A 97 -15.08 -0.39 2.30
N THR A 98 -15.94 -1.38 2.13
CA THR A 98 -15.92 -2.60 2.94
C THR A 98 -14.63 -3.39 2.70
N PHE A 99 -14.29 -4.27 3.63
CA PHE A 99 -13.13 -5.14 3.49
C PHE A 99 -13.21 -6.02 2.23
N LEU A 100 -14.40 -6.51 1.88
CA LEU A 100 -14.62 -7.33 0.68
C LEU A 100 -14.39 -6.54 -0.62
N GLN A 101 -14.77 -5.26 -0.66
CA GLN A 101 -14.53 -4.42 -1.83
C GLN A 101 -13.04 -4.16 -2.09
N ARG A 102 -12.18 -4.34 -1.09
CA ARG A 102 -10.73 -4.18 -1.19
C ARG A 102 -10.01 -5.42 -1.71
N ALA A 103 -10.70 -6.56 -1.78
CA ALA A 103 -10.18 -7.85 -2.26
C ALA A 103 -8.82 -8.21 -1.66
N LEU A 104 -8.70 -8.19 -0.33
CA LEU A 104 -7.47 -8.48 0.39
C LEU A 104 -7.37 -9.98 0.74
N PRO A 105 -6.15 -10.59 0.70
CA PRO A 105 -5.93 -12.00 0.99
C PRO A 105 -5.84 -12.32 2.50
N TYR A 106 -6.27 -11.39 3.36
CA TYR A 106 -6.16 -11.48 4.81
C TYR A 106 -7.52 -11.69 5.46
N LEU A 107 -7.52 -12.12 6.72
CA LEU A 107 -8.66 -11.98 7.60
C LEU A 107 -8.84 -10.50 7.96
N GLU A 108 -10.09 -10.04 8.03
CA GLU A 108 -10.38 -8.67 8.46
C GLU A 108 -9.92 -8.46 9.90
N ASN A 109 -9.19 -7.38 10.12
CA ASN A 109 -8.65 -7.00 11.41
C ASN A 109 -8.74 -5.47 11.59
N SER A 110 -9.61 -5.01 12.45
CA SER A 110 -9.83 -3.59 12.70
C SER A 110 -8.59 -2.89 13.26
N ALA A 111 -7.73 -3.59 14.01
CA ALA A 111 -6.47 -3.04 14.51
C ALA A 111 -5.44 -2.73 13.40
N ALA A 112 -5.63 -3.32 12.22
CA ALA A 112 -4.79 -3.06 11.06
C ALA A 112 -5.37 -1.99 10.11
N TYR A 113 -6.53 -1.41 10.45
CA TYR A 113 -7.16 -0.36 9.67
C TYR A 113 -6.64 1.02 10.07
N HIS A 114 -6.24 1.81 9.08
CA HIS A 114 -5.74 3.17 9.24
C HIS A 114 -6.42 4.08 8.24
N ALA A 115 -6.74 5.30 8.65
CA ALA A 115 -7.32 6.33 7.81
C ALA A 115 -6.60 7.67 8.05
N TRP A 116 -6.46 8.45 7.00
CA TRP A 116 -5.76 9.73 7.00
C TRP A 116 -6.53 10.77 6.19
N SER A 117 -6.37 12.05 6.57
CA SER A 117 -6.57 13.13 5.64
C SER A 117 -5.43 13.18 4.64
N PHE A 118 -5.72 13.53 3.39
CA PHE A 118 -4.76 13.58 2.30
C PHE A 118 -4.57 14.99 1.79
N ASN A 119 -3.34 15.50 1.84
CA ASN A 119 -2.98 16.81 1.32
C ASN A 119 -2.71 16.73 -0.19
N GLY A 120 -3.77 16.84 -0.97
CA GLY A 120 -3.69 16.82 -2.44
C GLY A 120 -3.01 18.05 -3.04
N ASP A 121 -3.10 19.21 -2.36
CA ASP A 121 -2.62 20.50 -2.89
C ASP A 121 -1.11 20.52 -3.12
N THR A 122 -0.34 19.86 -2.25
CA THR A 122 1.12 19.81 -2.34
C THR A 122 1.66 18.45 -2.78
N TYR A 123 0.80 17.46 -2.94
CA TYR A 123 1.18 16.09 -3.28
C TYR A 123 2.06 16.02 -4.54
N LEU A 124 1.57 16.52 -5.67
CA LEU A 124 2.28 16.45 -6.94
C LEU A 124 3.64 17.16 -6.88
N ALA A 125 3.69 18.34 -6.25
CA ALA A 125 4.94 19.09 -6.10
C ALA A 125 5.97 18.34 -5.25
N LYS A 126 5.56 17.71 -4.14
CA LYS A 126 6.44 16.93 -3.28
C LYS A 126 6.95 15.66 -3.97
N ILE A 127 6.08 14.94 -4.69
CA ILE A 127 6.50 13.76 -5.45
C ILE A 127 7.43 14.16 -6.59
N GLU A 128 7.17 15.29 -7.26
CA GLU A 128 8.06 15.81 -8.30
C GLU A 128 9.45 16.14 -7.76
N ALA A 129 9.53 16.81 -6.60
CA ALA A 129 10.80 17.09 -5.95
C ALA A 129 11.57 15.79 -5.60
N VAL A 130 10.88 14.75 -5.10
CA VAL A 130 11.48 13.43 -4.88
C VAL A 130 11.98 12.81 -6.19
N ARG A 131 11.17 12.87 -7.23
CA ARG A 131 11.50 12.35 -8.57
C ARG A 131 12.75 12.99 -9.17
N GLN A 132 12.88 14.30 -9.02
CA GLN A 132 14.01 15.08 -9.49
C GLN A 132 15.20 15.07 -8.52
N GLN A 133 15.03 14.49 -7.32
CA GLN A 133 15.99 14.58 -6.21
C GLN A 133 16.30 16.03 -5.83
N ASP A 134 15.35 16.92 -6.01
CA ASP A 134 15.44 18.33 -5.58
C ASP A 134 15.11 18.44 -4.08
N TRP A 135 16.10 18.11 -3.26
CA TRP A 135 15.96 18.13 -1.81
C TRP A 135 15.82 19.54 -1.23
N ASN A 136 16.38 20.54 -1.90
CA ASN A 136 16.21 21.93 -1.49
C ASN A 136 14.78 22.42 -1.74
N GLY A 137 14.24 22.12 -2.93
CA GLY A 137 12.85 22.40 -3.26
C GLY A 137 11.89 21.66 -2.31
N LEU A 138 12.12 20.35 -2.06
CA LEU A 138 11.32 19.57 -1.12
C LEU A 138 11.35 20.20 0.29
N ASN A 139 12.53 20.53 0.81
CA ASN A 139 12.68 21.14 2.14
C ASN A 139 12.04 22.53 2.21
N GLY A 140 12.03 23.28 1.10
CA GLY A 140 11.29 24.55 1.00
C GLY A 140 9.78 24.35 1.12
N LEU A 141 9.22 23.34 0.45
CA LEU A 141 7.80 22.96 0.58
C LEU A 141 7.45 22.55 2.02
N LEU A 142 8.27 21.68 2.62
CA LEU A 142 8.05 21.25 4.01
C LEU A 142 8.10 22.44 5.00
N ALA A 143 9.08 23.32 4.85
CA ALA A 143 9.20 24.51 5.70
C ALA A 143 7.99 25.44 5.59
N SER A 144 7.41 25.61 4.39
CA SER A 144 6.19 26.41 4.20
C SER A 144 4.97 25.85 4.93
N GLU A 145 4.98 24.55 5.24
CA GLU A 145 3.93 23.87 6.01
C GLU A 145 4.31 23.69 7.49
N GLY A 146 5.46 24.24 7.94
CA GLY A 146 5.94 24.11 9.31
C GLY A 146 6.49 22.71 9.65
N LEU A 147 6.84 21.92 8.64
CA LEU A 147 7.37 20.56 8.81
C LEU A 147 8.91 20.57 8.87
N ALA A 148 9.46 19.58 9.55
CA ALA A 148 10.91 19.40 9.63
C ALA A 148 11.51 19.01 8.27
N PRO A 149 12.72 19.49 7.92
CA PRO A 149 13.38 19.12 6.69
C PRO A 149 13.78 17.65 6.69
N VAL A 150 13.85 17.03 5.49
CA VAL A 150 14.40 15.70 5.31
C VAL A 150 15.91 15.77 5.31
N GLY A 151 16.56 14.87 6.07
CA GLY A 151 18.02 14.70 6.09
C GLY A 151 18.47 13.64 5.07
N GLU A 152 19.78 13.47 4.95
CA GLU A 152 20.42 12.57 3.98
C GLU A 152 19.87 11.13 4.00
N ALA A 153 19.73 10.53 5.19
CA ALA A 153 19.19 9.17 5.32
C ALA A 153 17.75 9.05 4.78
N GLU A 154 16.94 10.09 4.95
CA GLU A 154 15.57 10.12 4.45
C GLU A 154 15.53 10.33 2.94
N CYS A 155 16.40 11.20 2.39
CA CYS A 155 16.56 11.36 0.94
C CYS A 155 16.88 10.03 0.25
N ILE A 156 17.79 9.24 0.82
CA ILE A 156 18.10 7.89 0.32
C ILE A 156 16.89 6.96 0.36
N ARG A 157 16.10 7.00 1.43
CA ARG A 157 14.88 6.18 1.56
C ARG A 157 13.81 6.58 0.54
N LEU A 158 13.59 7.89 0.37
CA LEU A 158 12.65 8.42 -0.62
C LEU A 158 13.04 8.02 -2.04
N THR A 159 14.31 8.19 -2.41
CA THR A 159 14.83 7.74 -3.71
C THR A 159 14.57 6.26 -3.95
N LYS A 160 14.97 5.40 -3.01
CA LYS A 160 14.78 3.95 -3.13
C LYS A 160 13.30 3.55 -3.22
N ALA A 161 12.44 4.20 -2.44
CA ALA A 161 11.00 3.93 -2.48
C ALA A 161 10.41 4.27 -3.84
N TYR A 162 10.75 5.45 -4.37
CA TYR A 162 10.32 5.92 -5.67
C TYR A 162 10.81 5.02 -6.82
N GLU A 163 12.08 4.64 -6.83
CA GLU A 163 12.66 3.74 -7.83
C GLU A 163 12.02 2.35 -7.79
N ASN A 164 11.78 1.81 -6.58
CA ASN A 164 11.08 0.53 -6.41
C ASN A 164 9.65 0.59 -6.94
N TYR A 165 8.95 1.69 -6.69
CA TYR A 165 7.62 1.93 -7.24
C TYR A 165 7.64 1.92 -8.77
N LEU A 166 8.52 2.69 -9.41
CA LEU A 166 8.61 2.73 -10.87
C LEU A 166 8.95 1.36 -11.47
N ARG A 167 9.85 0.61 -10.84
CA ARG A 167 10.16 -0.76 -11.25
C ARG A 167 8.91 -1.65 -11.16
N THR A 168 8.18 -1.59 -10.06
CA THR A 168 6.96 -2.38 -9.86
C THR A 168 5.88 -2.05 -10.88
N VAL A 169 5.66 -0.76 -11.19
CA VAL A 169 4.74 -0.33 -12.25
C VAL A 169 5.14 -0.92 -13.60
N ARG A 170 6.41 -0.82 -13.96
CA ARG A 170 6.93 -1.37 -15.22
C ARG A 170 6.75 -2.88 -15.31
N GLU A 171 7.01 -3.61 -14.24
CA GLU A 171 6.90 -5.07 -14.20
C GLU A 171 5.44 -5.56 -14.22
N LYS A 172 4.55 -4.85 -13.53
CA LYS A 172 3.16 -5.30 -13.32
C LYS A 172 2.17 -4.75 -14.32
N ILE A 173 2.42 -3.58 -14.89
CA ILE A 173 1.55 -2.92 -15.86
C ILE A 173 2.17 -2.98 -17.26
N GLY A 174 3.43 -2.59 -17.41
CA GLY A 174 4.13 -2.59 -18.68
C GLY A 174 5.13 -1.46 -18.79
N ALA A 175 6.16 -1.65 -19.66
CA ALA A 175 7.26 -0.70 -19.80
C ALA A 175 6.82 0.66 -20.37
N ASP A 176 5.75 0.67 -21.17
CA ASP A 176 5.24 1.87 -21.85
C ASP A 176 4.27 2.69 -21.00
N PHE A 177 3.86 2.16 -19.83
CA PHE A 177 2.96 2.86 -18.92
C PHE A 177 3.75 3.78 -17.98
N SER A 178 3.60 5.08 -18.18
CA SER A 178 4.23 6.09 -17.32
C SER A 178 3.26 6.60 -16.27
N ALA A 179 3.63 6.45 -15.00
CA ALA A 179 2.82 6.89 -13.87
C ALA A 179 3.71 7.49 -12.75
N PRO A 180 4.35 8.64 -12.99
CA PRO A 180 5.34 9.19 -12.06
C PRO A 180 4.75 9.60 -10.70
N TYR A 181 3.45 9.86 -10.63
CA TYR A 181 2.77 10.31 -9.41
C TYR A 181 1.82 9.27 -8.82
N GLY A 182 1.81 8.05 -9.34
CA GLY A 182 0.93 7.00 -8.87
C GLY A 182 -0.02 6.47 -9.94
N VAL A 183 -0.77 5.43 -9.56
CA VAL A 183 -1.79 4.79 -10.40
C VAL A 183 -3.09 4.72 -9.59
N THR A 184 -4.21 5.01 -10.25
CA THR A 184 -5.55 4.83 -9.64
C THR A 184 -6.46 4.01 -10.54
N GLY A 185 -7.37 3.30 -9.93
CA GLY A 185 -8.36 2.47 -10.63
C GLY A 185 -9.17 1.64 -9.65
N THR A 186 -10.10 0.86 -10.19
CA THR A 186 -10.98 0.02 -9.39
C THR A 186 -10.31 -1.32 -9.09
N VAL A 187 -10.39 -1.77 -7.83
CA VAL A 187 -9.86 -3.06 -7.38
C VAL A 187 -10.52 -4.21 -8.12
N ALA A 188 -9.71 -5.11 -8.68
CA ALA A 188 -10.19 -6.33 -9.32
C ALA A 188 -10.73 -7.34 -8.31
N SER A 189 -11.65 -8.18 -8.75
CA SER A 189 -12.09 -9.35 -7.97
C SER A 189 -10.92 -10.29 -7.69
N ALA A 190 -10.72 -10.63 -6.44
CA ALA A 190 -9.66 -11.55 -6.03
C ALA A 190 -9.97 -12.17 -4.68
N PHE A 191 -9.28 -13.27 -4.36
CA PHE A 191 -9.31 -13.89 -3.03
C PHE A 191 -10.75 -14.18 -2.54
N GLY A 192 -11.66 -14.52 -3.47
CA GLY A 192 -13.08 -14.77 -3.17
C GLY A 192 -13.87 -13.51 -2.77
N SER A 193 -13.41 -12.34 -3.16
CA SER A 193 -14.06 -11.03 -2.93
C SER A 193 -14.31 -10.34 -4.26
N ASP A 194 -15.38 -9.55 -4.34
CA ASP A 194 -15.84 -8.94 -5.60
C ASP A 194 -14.96 -7.77 -6.06
N GLY A 195 -14.19 -7.16 -5.19
CA GLY A 195 -13.45 -5.95 -5.49
C GLY A 195 -14.36 -4.72 -5.55
N GLY A 196 -13.97 -3.73 -6.34
CA GLY A 196 -14.80 -2.56 -6.63
C GLY A 196 -14.45 -1.30 -5.82
N ALA A 197 -13.53 -1.37 -4.84
CA ALA A 197 -13.03 -0.16 -4.20
C ALA A 197 -12.15 0.65 -5.15
N ASP A 198 -12.14 1.97 -5.02
CA ASP A 198 -11.16 2.82 -5.70
C ASP A 198 -9.82 2.73 -5.00
N GLN A 199 -8.84 2.15 -5.67
CA GLN A 199 -7.49 1.99 -5.16
C GLN A 199 -6.56 3.05 -5.76
N TRP A 200 -5.62 3.46 -4.92
CA TRP A 200 -4.54 4.39 -5.23
C TRP A 200 -3.20 3.74 -4.86
N THR A 201 -2.40 3.40 -5.87
CA THR A 201 -1.03 2.91 -5.66
C THR A 201 -0.07 4.08 -5.76
N MET A 202 0.47 4.50 -4.63
CA MET A 202 1.30 5.70 -4.49
C MET A 202 2.79 5.38 -4.65
N PRO A 203 3.64 6.36 -5.07
CA PRO A 203 5.09 6.17 -5.16
C PRO A 203 5.78 5.92 -3.83
N LEU A 204 5.17 6.42 -2.74
CA LEU A 204 5.73 6.34 -1.39
C LEU A 204 4.80 5.56 -0.46
N SER A 205 5.37 4.95 0.58
CA SER A 205 4.61 4.29 1.63
C SER A 205 3.87 5.30 2.53
N ALA A 206 2.87 4.83 3.30
CA ALA A 206 2.15 5.67 4.27
C ALA A 206 3.13 6.40 5.20
N ALA A 207 4.08 5.70 5.80
CA ALA A 207 5.05 6.30 6.71
C ALA A 207 5.92 7.41 6.07
N LEU A 208 6.27 7.27 4.78
CA LEU A 208 7.01 8.31 4.07
C LEU A 208 6.10 9.49 3.71
N MET A 209 4.85 9.23 3.35
CA MET A 209 3.88 10.29 3.05
C MET A 209 3.47 11.07 4.30
N GLU A 210 3.35 10.41 5.47
CA GLU A 210 3.15 11.09 6.77
C GLU A 210 4.31 12.04 7.08
N LYS A 211 5.56 11.60 6.90
CA LYS A 211 6.74 12.44 7.08
C LYS A 211 6.77 13.67 6.20
N LEU A 212 6.25 13.55 4.99
CA LEU A 212 6.17 14.66 4.05
C LEU A 212 4.89 15.51 4.26
N GLY A 213 4.05 15.23 5.27
CA GLY A 213 2.78 15.92 5.48
C GLY A 213 1.79 15.77 4.32
N ILE A 214 1.91 14.68 3.57
CA ILE A 214 0.95 14.28 2.53
C ILE A 214 -0.22 13.53 3.17
N LEU A 215 0.06 12.69 4.18
CA LEU A 215 -0.94 12.05 5.05
C LEU A 215 -0.83 12.63 6.46
N TYR A 216 -1.98 12.88 7.15
CA TYR A 216 -2.04 13.43 8.50
C TYR A 216 -3.37 13.10 9.20
#